data_a9ee741242e2951360dc8577f7d1d7c9
#
_entry.id   a9ee741242e2951360dc8577f7d1d7c9
#
_cell.length_a   1.000
_cell.length_b   1.000
_cell.length_c   1.000
_cell.angle_alpha   90.00
_cell.angle_beta   90.00
_cell.angle_gamma   90.00
#
_symmetry.space_group_name_H-M   'P 1'
#
loop_
_entity.id
_entity.type
_entity.pdbx_description
1 polymer ?
#
loop_
_entity_poly.entity_id
_entity_poly.type
_entity_poly.pdbx_seq_one_letter_code
_entity_poly.pdbx_strand_id
1 'polypeptide(L)'
;MKEIFDRRYPVTSFFLLVTTLVFILMFLTSGFNYTSAATLYKFGAVYPPAIKAMPEQIWRLFSATFVHIGLEHFLVNMLSLYFLGRQMEQIFGSKQFFFIYLLSGMMGNLFVLVFSPNAITAGASTALYGMFASIVVLRYASRNPYLQQLGQSYLSLLVINLVGSILMPGISLAGHVGGAIGGALLAIVFPVRGERKIYRPGQRGIASLAFITLSALLLFIGLF
;
A
#
# COMPACT_ATOMS: atom_id res chain seq x y z
N MET A 1 -4.48 22.29 -11.56
CA MET A 1 -5.37 21.85 -10.46
C MET A 1 -6.57 21.03 -10.92
N LYS A 2 -7.23 21.35 -12.06
CA LYS A 2 -8.39 20.55 -12.57
C LYS A 2 -8.06 19.09 -12.88
N GLU A 3 -6.80 18.72 -13.17
CA GLU A 3 -6.41 17.35 -13.51
C GLU A 3 -6.11 16.44 -12.31
N ILE A 4 -5.77 17.01 -11.16
CA ILE A 4 -5.49 16.24 -9.93
C ILE A 4 -6.81 15.78 -9.29
N PHE A 5 -7.85 16.63 -9.37
CA PHE A 5 -9.21 16.32 -8.89
C PHE A 5 -10.09 15.87 -10.07
N ASP A 6 -9.72 14.78 -10.70
CA ASP A 6 -10.50 14.21 -11.79
C ASP A 6 -11.68 13.38 -11.22
N ARG A 7 -12.93 13.84 -11.49
CA ARG A 7 -14.15 13.13 -11.06
C ARG A 7 -14.24 11.69 -11.58
N ARG A 8 -13.46 11.35 -12.62
CA ARG A 8 -13.37 9.98 -13.13
C ARG A 8 -12.57 9.06 -12.22
N TYR A 9 -11.69 9.64 -11.36
CA TYR A 9 -10.79 8.92 -10.46
C TYR A 9 -10.90 9.49 -9.03
N PRO A 10 -12.08 9.37 -8.41
CA PRO A 10 -12.35 10.03 -7.13
C PRO A 10 -11.50 9.48 -5.98
N VAL A 11 -11.20 8.19 -5.97
CA VAL A 11 -10.41 7.56 -4.89
C VAL A 11 -8.93 7.86 -5.03
N THR A 12 -8.39 7.90 -6.26
CA THR A 12 -7.02 8.39 -6.50
C THR A 12 -6.87 9.83 -6.03
N SER A 13 -7.81 10.70 -6.40
CA SER A 13 -7.83 12.10 -5.97
C SER A 13 -7.94 12.22 -4.45
N PHE A 14 -8.77 11.42 -3.81
CA PHE A 14 -8.93 11.37 -2.37
C PHE A 14 -7.62 11.00 -1.66
N PHE A 15 -6.95 9.92 -2.07
CA PHE A 15 -5.70 9.51 -1.44
C PHE A 15 -4.57 10.52 -1.67
N LEU A 16 -4.47 11.10 -2.86
CA LEU A 16 -3.53 12.19 -3.14
C LEU A 16 -3.77 13.39 -2.23
N LEU A 17 -5.03 13.81 -2.08
CA LEU A 17 -5.39 14.94 -1.23
C LEU A 17 -5.04 14.67 0.23
N VAL A 18 -5.50 13.56 0.79
CA VAL A 18 -5.28 13.22 2.21
C VAL A 18 -3.77 13.15 2.50
N THR A 19 -3.00 12.45 1.66
CA THR A 19 -1.56 12.34 1.85
C THR A 19 -0.86 13.69 1.75
N THR A 20 -1.26 14.54 0.79
CA THR A 20 -0.70 15.88 0.64
C THR A 20 -1.03 16.76 1.85
N LEU A 21 -2.26 16.71 2.37
CA LEU A 21 -2.65 17.45 3.57
C LEU A 21 -1.86 17.00 4.80
N VAL A 22 -1.69 15.69 4.99
CA VAL A 22 -0.85 15.16 6.10
C VAL A 22 0.58 15.68 5.96
N PHE A 23 1.19 15.62 4.76
CA PHE A 23 2.55 16.09 4.54
C PHE A 23 2.70 17.60 4.80
N ILE A 24 1.76 18.43 4.33
CA ILE A 24 1.73 19.86 4.61
C ILE A 24 1.62 20.13 6.12
N LEU A 25 0.73 19.42 6.83
CA LEU A 25 0.57 19.57 8.28
C LEU A 25 1.84 19.16 9.04
N MET A 26 2.55 18.12 8.61
CA MET A 26 3.85 17.74 9.18
C MET A 26 4.85 18.90 9.07
N PHE A 27 4.94 19.51 7.88
CA PHE A 27 5.84 20.63 7.65
C PHE A 27 5.44 21.87 8.45
N LEU A 28 4.17 22.25 8.44
CA LEU A 28 3.68 23.44 9.16
C LEU A 28 3.83 23.33 10.69
N THR A 29 3.69 22.14 11.25
CA THR A 29 3.75 21.94 12.72
C THR A 29 5.15 21.65 13.23
N SER A 30 6.07 21.19 12.39
CA SER A 30 7.42 20.74 12.78
C SER A 30 8.54 21.46 12.04
N GLY A 31 8.22 22.34 11.08
CA GLY A 31 9.20 23.08 10.26
C GLY A 31 10.21 22.13 9.61
N PHE A 32 11.47 22.44 9.67
CA PHE A 32 12.56 21.61 9.11
C PHE A 32 12.75 20.26 9.83
N ASN A 33 12.13 20.06 11.02
CA ASN A 33 12.15 18.79 11.75
C ASN A 33 11.05 17.82 11.32
N TYR A 34 10.35 18.08 10.20
CA TYR A 34 9.23 17.27 9.72
C TYR A 34 9.60 15.81 9.40
N THR A 35 10.89 15.49 9.20
CA THR A 35 11.40 14.13 8.99
C THR A 35 11.90 13.46 10.27
N SER A 36 11.87 14.14 11.42
CA SER A 36 12.33 13.57 12.68
C SER A 36 11.46 12.38 13.14
N ALA A 37 12.06 11.43 13.84
CA ALA A 37 11.34 10.28 14.39
C ALA A 37 10.16 10.71 15.29
N ALA A 38 10.31 11.80 16.05
CA ALA A 38 9.24 12.36 16.88
C ALA A 38 8.06 12.86 16.06
N THR A 39 8.31 13.56 14.95
CA THR A 39 7.25 14.02 14.04
C THR A 39 6.58 12.84 13.34
N LEU A 40 7.36 11.90 12.81
CA LEU A 40 6.82 10.69 12.17
C LEU A 40 5.91 9.92 13.14
N TYR A 41 6.36 9.72 14.37
CA TYR A 41 5.56 9.07 15.43
C TYR A 41 4.28 9.83 15.74
N LYS A 42 4.36 11.16 15.91
CA LYS A 42 3.20 12.04 16.18
C LYS A 42 2.15 11.93 15.08
N PHE A 43 2.55 11.83 13.81
CA PHE A 43 1.64 11.74 12.67
C PHE A 43 1.19 10.32 12.32
N GLY A 44 1.63 9.31 13.07
CA GLY A 44 1.09 7.95 12.95
C GLY A 44 1.92 7.00 12.09
N ALA A 45 3.24 7.20 11.99
CA ALA A 45 4.16 6.19 11.46
C ALA A 45 4.07 4.88 12.26
N VAL A 46 4.31 3.74 11.61
CA VAL A 46 4.45 2.45 12.31
C VAL A 46 5.71 2.50 13.15
N TYR A 47 5.56 2.19 14.42
CA TYR A 47 6.65 2.02 15.36
C TYR A 47 6.33 0.79 16.23
N PRO A 48 6.90 -0.38 15.91
CA PRO A 48 6.56 -1.64 16.56
C PRO A 48 6.66 -1.61 18.09
N PRO A 49 7.68 -1.00 18.72
CA PRO A 49 7.76 -0.93 20.17
C PRO A 49 6.56 -0.22 20.82
N ALA A 50 6.04 0.83 20.19
CA ALA A 50 4.87 1.53 20.69
C ALA A 50 3.59 0.71 20.54
N ILE A 51 3.43 -0.03 19.43
CA ILE A 51 2.27 -0.87 19.17
C ILE A 51 2.27 -2.06 20.16
N LYS A 52 3.44 -2.64 20.47
CA LYS A 52 3.58 -3.71 21.45
C LYS A 52 3.28 -3.25 22.89
N ALA A 53 3.79 -2.08 23.27
CA ALA A 53 3.58 -1.52 24.60
C ALA A 53 2.14 -1.01 24.82
N MET A 54 1.48 -0.55 23.76
CA MET A 54 0.16 0.08 23.77
C MET A 54 -0.65 -0.43 22.57
N PRO A 55 -1.36 -1.59 22.70
CA PRO A 55 -2.09 -2.21 21.60
C PRO A 55 -3.14 -1.31 20.92
N GLU A 56 -3.65 -0.29 21.62
CA GLU A 56 -4.52 0.72 21.03
C GLU A 56 -3.85 1.52 19.89
N GLN A 57 -2.52 1.48 19.77
CA GLN A 57 -1.77 2.11 18.67
C GLN A 57 -1.83 1.35 17.34
N ILE A 58 -2.61 0.26 17.24
CA ILE A 58 -2.79 -0.52 15.99
C ILE A 58 -3.32 0.31 14.82
N TRP A 59 -3.97 1.45 15.08
CA TRP A 59 -4.39 2.40 14.04
C TRP A 59 -3.23 2.88 13.16
N ARG A 60 -1.99 2.82 13.66
CA ARG A 60 -0.77 3.15 12.92
C ARG A 60 -0.54 2.23 11.73
N LEU A 61 -1.09 1.02 11.75
CA LEU A 61 -1.05 0.12 10.61
C LEU A 61 -1.75 0.69 9.36
N PHE A 62 -2.68 1.61 9.54
CA PHE A 62 -3.36 2.33 8.46
C PHE A 62 -2.77 3.72 8.21
N SER A 63 -2.57 4.50 9.26
CA SER A 63 -2.16 5.92 9.14
C SER A 63 -0.77 6.09 8.54
N ALA A 64 0.15 5.14 8.78
CA ALA A 64 1.50 5.20 8.26
C ALA A 64 1.56 5.30 6.72
N THR A 65 0.55 4.80 6.02
CA THR A 65 0.43 4.89 4.56
C THR A 65 0.30 6.35 4.07
N PHE A 66 -0.13 7.27 4.93
CA PHE A 66 -0.30 8.70 4.61
C PHE A 66 0.86 9.58 5.09
N VAL A 67 1.73 9.05 5.95
CA VAL A 67 2.90 9.77 6.49
C VAL A 67 4.11 9.55 5.57
N HIS A 68 4.95 10.58 5.34
CA HIS A 68 6.10 10.46 4.44
C HIS A 68 7.39 11.01 5.03
N ILE A 69 8.50 10.31 4.79
CA ILE A 69 9.84 10.65 5.29
C ILE A 69 10.59 11.45 4.23
N GLY A 70 10.37 12.77 4.25
CA GLY A 70 11.03 13.70 3.34
C GLY A 70 10.29 13.98 2.03
N LEU A 71 10.67 15.07 1.39
CA LEU A 71 10.01 15.60 0.19
C LEU A 71 10.16 14.66 -1.01
N GLU A 72 11.38 14.13 -1.23
CA GLU A 72 11.63 13.22 -2.35
C GLU A 72 10.77 11.96 -2.26
N HIS A 73 10.74 11.32 -1.09
CA HIS A 73 9.90 10.14 -0.83
C HIS A 73 8.41 10.45 -1.05
N PHE A 74 7.94 11.61 -0.57
CA PHE A 74 6.57 12.07 -0.81
C PHE A 74 6.28 12.23 -2.31
N LEU A 75 7.13 12.96 -3.04
CA LEU A 75 6.90 13.25 -4.46
C LEU A 75 6.88 11.99 -5.32
N VAL A 76 7.83 11.07 -5.11
CA VAL A 76 7.89 9.80 -5.85
C VAL A 76 6.65 8.95 -5.59
N ASN A 77 6.20 8.86 -4.33
CA ASN A 77 4.98 8.12 -3.99
C ASN A 77 3.73 8.78 -4.59
N MET A 78 3.61 10.11 -4.54
CA MET A 78 2.46 10.82 -5.09
C MET A 78 2.39 10.70 -6.61
N LEU A 79 3.51 10.79 -7.29
CA LEU A 79 3.59 10.58 -8.73
C LEU A 79 3.18 9.14 -9.10
N SER A 80 3.69 8.16 -8.37
CA SER A 80 3.33 6.75 -8.56
C SER A 80 1.84 6.51 -8.30
N LEU A 81 1.31 7.07 -7.22
CA LEU A 81 -0.12 6.97 -6.88
C LEU A 81 -1.00 7.63 -7.94
N TYR A 82 -0.60 8.77 -8.48
CA TYR A 82 -1.34 9.46 -9.54
C TYR A 82 -1.53 8.60 -10.79
N PHE A 83 -0.46 7.97 -11.28
CA PHE A 83 -0.55 7.13 -12.48
C PHE A 83 -1.16 5.76 -12.19
N LEU A 84 -0.66 5.07 -11.17
CA LEU A 84 -1.09 3.72 -10.84
C LEU A 84 -2.52 3.70 -10.28
N GLY A 85 -2.90 4.68 -9.47
CA GLY A 85 -4.23 4.79 -8.90
C GLY A 85 -5.32 4.91 -9.95
N ARG A 86 -5.09 5.72 -10.98
CA ARG A 86 -6.02 5.85 -12.11
C ARG A 86 -6.22 4.52 -12.84
N GLN A 87 -5.14 3.75 -13.05
CA GLN A 87 -5.23 2.43 -13.66
C GLN A 87 -5.98 1.45 -12.76
N MET A 88 -5.73 1.46 -11.46
CA MET A 88 -6.45 0.63 -10.49
C MET A 88 -7.95 0.95 -10.47
N GLU A 89 -8.33 2.23 -10.54
CA GLU A 89 -9.75 2.62 -10.61
C GLU A 89 -10.40 2.19 -11.93
N GLN A 90 -9.65 2.20 -13.05
CA GLN A 90 -10.15 1.68 -14.32
C GLN A 90 -10.36 0.17 -14.28
N ILE A 91 -9.41 -0.57 -13.72
CA ILE A 91 -9.40 -2.05 -13.69
C ILE A 91 -10.40 -2.59 -12.65
N PHE A 92 -10.33 -2.10 -11.42
CA PHE A 92 -11.12 -2.64 -10.30
C PHE A 92 -12.36 -1.81 -9.96
N GLY A 93 -12.37 -0.51 -10.33
CA GLY A 93 -13.35 0.46 -9.87
C GLY A 93 -12.99 1.09 -8.53
N SER A 94 -13.58 2.24 -8.25
CA SER A 94 -13.23 3.10 -7.10
C SER A 94 -13.37 2.37 -5.77
N LYS A 95 -14.49 1.65 -5.55
CA LYS A 95 -14.74 0.95 -4.27
C LYS A 95 -13.70 -0.14 -4.00
N GLN A 96 -13.41 -1.00 -4.98
CA GLN A 96 -12.45 -2.10 -4.83
C GLN A 96 -11.03 -1.54 -4.69
N PHE A 97 -10.67 -0.54 -5.50
CA PHE A 97 -9.38 0.13 -5.40
C PHE A 97 -9.15 0.74 -4.01
N PHE A 98 -10.16 1.41 -3.43
CA PHE A 98 -10.08 1.95 -2.08
C PHE A 98 -9.64 0.89 -1.06
N PHE A 99 -10.29 -0.28 -1.08
CA PHE A 99 -9.95 -1.37 -0.18
C PHE A 99 -8.61 -2.04 -0.52
N ILE A 100 -8.27 -2.22 -1.80
CA ILE A 100 -6.96 -2.76 -2.18
C ILE A 100 -5.85 -1.87 -1.64
N TYR A 101 -5.95 -0.55 -1.81
CA TYR A 101 -4.95 0.40 -1.33
C TYR A 101 -4.76 0.33 0.19
N LEU A 102 -5.84 0.47 0.95
CA LEU A 102 -5.77 0.50 2.41
C LEU A 102 -5.35 -0.84 3.00
N LEU A 103 -5.94 -1.94 2.53
CA LEU A 103 -5.70 -3.27 3.11
C LEU A 103 -4.33 -3.83 2.70
N SER A 104 -3.85 -3.57 1.48
CA SER A 104 -2.48 -3.96 1.11
C SER A 104 -1.44 -3.13 1.85
N GLY A 105 -1.69 -1.83 2.05
CA GLY A 105 -0.86 -0.97 2.90
C GLY A 105 -0.80 -1.48 4.34
N MET A 106 -1.94 -1.84 4.92
CA MET A 106 -2.04 -2.45 6.24
C MET A 106 -1.25 -3.77 6.31
N MET A 107 -1.38 -4.66 5.32
CA MET A 107 -0.63 -5.91 5.27
C MET A 107 0.88 -5.64 5.25
N GLY A 108 1.36 -4.67 4.46
CA GLY A 108 2.76 -4.26 4.48
C GLY A 108 3.21 -3.77 5.85
N ASN A 109 2.39 -2.99 6.52
CA ASN A 109 2.67 -2.48 7.85
C ASN A 109 2.62 -3.58 8.95
N LEU A 110 1.82 -4.63 8.76
CA LEU A 110 1.88 -5.85 9.59
C LEU A 110 3.20 -6.61 9.41
N PHE A 111 3.72 -6.68 8.18
CA PHE A 111 5.05 -7.24 7.95
C PHE A 111 6.13 -6.39 8.63
N VAL A 112 6.04 -5.07 8.59
CA VAL A 112 6.96 -4.18 9.34
C VAL A 112 6.88 -4.46 10.84
N LEU A 113 5.69 -4.62 11.39
CA LEU A 113 5.47 -4.90 12.82
C LEU A 113 6.24 -6.14 13.29
N VAL A 114 6.29 -7.18 12.45
CA VAL A 114 6.94 -8.46 12.77
C VAL A 114 8.42 -8.48 12.39
N PHE A 115 8.75 -8.05 11.16
CA PHE A 115 10.09 -8.26 10.58
C PHE A 115 11.02 -7.05 10.66
N SER A 116 10.53 -5.92 11.19
CA SER A 116 11.33 -4.71 11.39
C SER A 116 11.07 -4.11 12.79
N PRO A 117 11.34 -4.88 13.89
CA PRO A 117 10.81 -4.61 15.22
C PRO A 117 11.31 -3.31 15.86
N ASN A 118 12.37 -2.71 15.34
CA ASN A 118 12.96 -1.47 15.88
C ASN A 118 12.86 -0.28 14.91
N ALA A 119 12.25 -0.47 13.73
CA ALA A 119 12.17 0.57 12.72
C ALA A 119 10.96 1.48 12.93
N ILE A 120 11.14 2.79 12.69
CA ILE A 120 10.01 3.68 12.43
C ILE A 120 9.79 3.75 10.92
N THR A 121 8.58 3.43 10.46
CA THR A 121 8.30 3.24 9.04
C THR A 121 7.04 4.00 8.63
N ALA A 122 7.09 4.65 7.48
CA ALA A 122 5.99 5.43 6.93
C ALA A 122 6.12 5.52 5.41
N GLY A 123 5.01 5.68 4.71
CA GLY A 123 4.94 5.88 3.27
C GLY A 123 3.82 5.12 2.60
N ALA A 124 3.34 5.67 1.48
CA ALA A 124 2.34 5.02 0.63
C ALA A 124 2.91 3.79 -0.11
N SER A 125 4.22 3.60 -0.09
CA SER A 125 4.90 2.55 -0.87
C SER A 125 4.41 1.15 -0.57
N THR A 126 4.06 0.80 0.68
CA THR A 126 3.46 -0.50 1.02
C THR A 126 2.19 -0.78 0.22
N ALA A 127 1.30 0.22 0.10
CA ALA A 127 0.09 0.13 -0.72
C ALA A 127 0.41 0.12 -2.22
N LEU A 128 1.39 0.92 -2.68
CA LEU A 128 1.82 0.94 -4.09
C LEU A 128 2.36 -0.43 -4.54
N TYR A 129 3.15 -1.10 -3.70
CA TYR A 129 3.60 -2.48 -3.98
C TYR A 129 2.42 -3.44 -4.05
N GLY A 130 1.40 -3.25 -3.21
CA GLY A 130 0.15 -3.99 -3.30
C GLY A 130 -0.58 -3.76 -4.63
N MET A 131 -0.62 -2.52 -5.10
CA MET A 131 -1.22 -2.18 -6.40
C MET A 131 -0.42 -2.80 -7.57
N PHE A 132 0.91 -2.73 -7.55
CA PHE A 132 1.75 -3.42 -8.54
C PHE A 132 1.44 -4.91 -8.59
N ALA A 133 1.46 -5.59 -7.44
CA ALA A 133 1.20 -7.02 -7.35
C ALA A 133 -0.23 -7.38 -7.79
N SER A 134 -1.22 -6.52 -7.50
CA SER A 134 -2.60 -6.70 -7.95
C SER A 134 -2.71 -6.77 -9.48
N ILE A 135 -1.99 -5.90 -10.19
CA ILE A 135 -1.98 -5.92 -11.67
C ILE A 135 -1.16 -7.11 -12.20
N VAL A 136 -0.05 -7.45 -11.55
CA VAL A 136 0.79 -8.60 -11.94
C VAL A 136 0.00 -9.91 -11.90
N VAL A 137 -0.83 -10.11 -10.87
CA VAL A 137 -1.68 -11.31 -10.74
C VAL A 137 -2.65 -11.45 -11.92
N LEU A 138 -3.17 -10.34 -12.44
CA LEU A 138 -4.09 -10.35 -13.59
C LEU A 138 -3.42 -10.84 -14.88
N ARG A 139 -2.11 -10.70 -15.03
CA ARG A 139 -1.36 -11.25 -16.19
C ARG A 139 -1.62 -12.75 -16.37
N TYR A 140 -1.69 -13.47 -15.27
CA TYR A 140 -1.82 -14.93 -15.31
C TYR A 140 -3.28 -15.41 -15.34
N ALA A 141 -4.20 -14.57 -14.90
CA ALA A 141 -5.60 -14.95 -14.74
C ALA A 141 -6.52 -14.40 -15.85
N SER A 142 -6.22 -13.21 -16.38
CA SER A 142 -7.04 -12.56 -17.41
C SER A 142 -6.79 -13.15 -18.80
N ARG A 143 -7.85 -13.21 -19.62
CA ARG A 143 -7.77 -13.50 -21.06
C ARG A 143 -7.63 -12.23 -21.90
N ASN A 144 -7.72 -11.05 -21.28
CA ASN A 144 -7.57 -9.77 -21.96
C ASN A 144 -6.09 -9.49 -22.26
N PRO A 145 -5.68 -9.38 -23.54
CA PRO A 145 -4.27 -9.12 -23.90
C PRO A 145 -3.71 -7.84 -23.28
N TYR A 146 -4.55 -6.81 -23.12
CA TYR A 146 -4.14 -5.56 -22.47
C TYR A 146 -3.72 -5.79 -21.03
N LEU A 147 -4.53 -6.53 -20.24
CA LEU A 147 -4.20 -6.82 -18.84
C LEU A 147 -2.98 -7.75 -18.71
N GLN A 148 -2.79 -8.68 -19.65
CA GLN A 148 -1.60 -9.53 -19.69
C GLN A 148 -0.33 -8.70 -19.94
N GLN A 149 -0.36 -7.81 -20.95
CA GLN A 149 0.78 -6.95 -21.27
C GLN A 149 1.06 -5.95 -20.15
N LEU A 150 0.01 -5.35 -19.59
CA LEU A 150 0.14 -4.43 -18.46
C LEU A 150 0.77 -5.13 -17.26
N GLY A 151 0.29 -6.32 -16.91
CA GLY A 151 0.85 -7.12 -15.80
C GLY A 151 2.31 -7.51 -16.04
N GLN A 152 2.72 -7.77 -17.29
CA GLN A 152 4.14 -8.00 -17.63
C GLN A 152 5.00 -6.76 -17.34
N SER A 153 4.54 -5.58 -17.75
CA SER A 153 5.26 -4.32 -17.50
C SER A 153 5.38 -4.05 -15.99
N TYR A 154 4.31 -4.28 -15.24
CA TYR A 154 4.33 -4.09 -13.79
C TYR A 154 5.13 -5.15 -13.04
N LEU A 155 5.26 -6.38 -13.57
CA LEU A 155 6.17 -7.38 -13.01
C LEU A 155 7.63 -6.90 -13.06
N SER A 156 8.05 -6.34 -14.18
CA SER A 156 9.41 -5.80 -14.31
C SER A 156 9.65 -4.65 -13.33
N LEU A 157 8.68 -3.72 -13.21
CA LEU A 157 8.76 -2.62 -12.25
C LEU A 157 8.78 -3.13 -10.80
N LEU A 158 7.93 -4.10 -10.46
CA LEU A 158 7.88 -4.70 -9.12
C LEU A 158 9.23 -5.32 -8.74
N VAL A 159 9.83 -6.10 -9.66
CA VAL A 159 11.12 -6.75 -9.42
C VAL A 159 12.24 -5.71 -9.26
N ILE A 160 12.32 -4.73 -10.18
CA ILE A 160 13.35 -3.68 -10.10
C ILE A 160 13.25 -2.91 -8.78
N ASN A 161 12.03 -2.53 -8.37
CA ASN A 161 11.83 -1.79 -7.13
C ASN A 161 12.08 -2.66 -5.88
N LEU A 162 11.77 -3.98 -5.90
CA LEU A 162 12.12 -4.89 -4.80
C LEU A 162 13.65 -5.04 -4.68
N VAL A 163 14.37 -5.19 -5.80
CA VAL A 163 15.83 -5.21 -5.80
C VAL A 163 16.38 -3.88 -5.26
N GLY A 164 15.82 -2.74 -5.69
CA GLY A 164 16.15 -1.43 -5.12
C GLY A 164 15.94 -1.36 -3.61
N SER A 165 14.86 -1.98 -3.10
CA SER A 165 14.57 -2.02 -1.65
C SER A 165 15.60 -2.83 -0.84
N ILE A 166 16.30 -3.78 -1.48
CA ILE A 166 17.40 -4.54 -0.86
C ILE A 166 18.69 -3.71 -0.85
N LEU A 167 18.93 -2.97 -1.94
CA LEU A 167 20.20 -2.27 -2.15
C LEU A 167 20.27 -0.91 -1.48
N MET A 168 19.11 -0.27 -1.21
CA MET A 168 19.06 1.10 -0.68
C MET A 168 18.76 1.09 0.82
N PRO A 169 19.67 1.62 1.67
CA PRO A 169 19.41 1.75 3.11
C PRO A 169 18.17 2.60 3.40
N GLY A 170 17.45 2.26 4.47
CA GLY A 170 16.27 3.02 4.90
C GLY A 170 14.96 2.67 4.18
N ILE A 171 14.99 1.80 3.18
CA ILE A 171 13.79 1.30 2.51
C ILE A 171 13.30 0.02 3.21
N SER A 172 12.02 -0.05 3.54
CA SER A 172 11.43 -1.19 4.22
C SER A 172 11.09 -2.34 3.25
N LEU A 173 12.02 -3.27 3.05
CA LEU A 173 11.76 -4.47 2.26
C LEU A 173 10.57 -5.27 2.82
N ALA A 174 10.48 -5.41 4.15
CA ALA A 174 9.38 -6.11 4.80
C ALA A 174 8.02 -5.50 4.42
N GLY A 175 7.91 -4.17 4.50
CA GLY A 175 6.69 -3.45 4.12
C GLY A 175 6.31 -3.64 2.65
N HIS A 176 7.29 -3.61 1.75
CA HIS A 176 7.07 -3.80 0.31
C HIS A 176 6.61 -5.23 -0.02
N VAL A 177 7.27 -6.23 0.55
CA VAL A 177 6.88 -7.65 0.36
C VAL A 177 5.50 -7.92 0.94
N GLY A 178 5.22 -7.46 2.16
CA GLY A 178 3.91 -7.60 2.78
C GLY A 178 2.80 -6.93 1.99
N GLY A 179 3.06 -5.71 1.51
CA GLY A 179 2.13 -4.98 0.64
C GLY A 179 1.84 -5.73 -0.66
N ALA A 180 2.88 -6.25 -1.31
CA ALA A 180 2.75 -7.05 -2.54
C ALA A 180 1.92 -8.32 -2.30
N ILE A 181 2.17 -9.06 -1.23
CA ILE A 181 1.38 -10.25 -0.85
C ILE A 181 -0.08 -9.87 -0.61
N GLY A 182 -0.32 -8.81 0.18
CA GLY A 182 -1.67 -8.32 0.45
C GLY A 182 -2.42 -7.94 -0.82
N GLY A 183 -1.78 -7.19 -1.71
CA GLY A 183 -2.37 -6.78 -2.98
C GLY A 183 -2.65 -7.93 -3.93
N ALA A 184 -1.74 -8.91 -4.01
CA ALA A 184 -1.95 -10.13 -4.81
C ALA A 184 -3.18 -10.91 -4.35
N LEU A 185 -3.34 -11.12 -3.04
CA LEU A 185 -4.51 -11.79 -2.48
C LEU A 185 -5.80 -11.00 -2.74
N LEU A 186 -5.78 -9.69 -2.55
CA LEU A 186 -6.94 -8.82 -2.75
C LEU A 186 -7.37 -8.74 -4.22
N ALA A 187 -6.42 -8.84 -5.18
CA ALA A 187 -6.74 -8.92 -6.61
C ALA A 187 -7.53 -10.18 -6.98
N ILE A 188 -7.36 -11.28 -6.21
CA ILE A 188 -8.16 -12.49 -6.36
C ILE A 188 -9.54 -12.31 -5.72
N VAL A 189 -9.59 -11.64 -4.56
CA VAL A 189 -10.84 -11.41 -3.79
C VAL A 189 -11.78 -10.49 -4.55
N PHE A 190 -11.27 -9.36 -5.08
CA PHE A 190 -12.11 -8.35 -5.70
C PHE A 190 -12.38 -8.60 -7.18
N PRO A 191 -13.62 -8.30 -7.67
CA PRO A 191 -13.94 -8.46 -9.07
C PRO A 191 -13.22 -7.39 -9.93
N VAL A 192 -12.79 -7.80 -11.11
CA VAL A 192 -12.25 -6.93 -12.15
C VAL A 192 -13.39 -6.43 -13.05
N ARG A 193 -13.37 -5.17 -13.44
CA ARG A 193 -14.35 -4.60 -14.38
C ARG A 193 -14.25 -5.30 -15.73
N GLY A 194 -15.40 -5.68 -16.28
CA GLY A 194 -15.45 -6.42 -17.56
C GLY A 194 -15.12 -7.91 -17.46
N GLU A 195 -14.43 -8.36 -16.40
CA GLU A 195 -14.00 -9.75 -16.22
C GLU A 195 -14.39 -10.31 -14.83
N ARG A 196 -15.65 -10.12 -14.43
CA ARG A 196 -16.11 -10.51 -13.08
C ARG A 196 -15.93 -11.99 -12.73
N LYS A 197 -15.78 -12.87 -13.75
CA LYS A 197 -15.63 -14.32 -13.60
C LYS A 197 -14.18 -14.82 -13.69
N ILE A 198 -13.18 -13.92 -13.69
CA ILE A 198 -11.75 -14.26 -13.76
C ILE A 198 -11.37 -15.30 -12.68
N TYR A 199 -11.93 -15.15 -11.48
CA TYR A 199 -11.77 -16.08 -10.37
C TYR A 199 -13.12 -16.68 -9.96
N ARG A 200 -13.11 -17.99 -9.67
CA ARG A 200 -14.28 -18.72 -9.15
C ARG A 200 -14.58 -18.29 -7.70
N PRO A 201 -15.82 -18.40 -7.22
CA PRO A 201 -16.17 -18.08 -5.83
C PRO A 201 -15.29 -18.78 -4.79
N GLY A 202 -14.97 -20.06 -4.99
CA GLY A 202 -14.08 -20.82 -4.10
C GLY A 202 -12.65 -20.23 -4.03
N GLN A 203 -12.07 -19.79 -5.16
CA GLN A 203 -10.76 -19.16 -5.19
C GLN A 203 -10.78 -17.83 -4.42
N ARG A 204 -11.83 -17.04 -4.57
CA ARG A 204 -12.03 -15.79 -3.81
C ARG A 204 -12.17 -16.07 -2.32
N GLY A 205 -12.91 -17.11 -1.94
CA GLY A 205 -13.05 -17.52 -0.54
C GLY A 205 -11.72 -17.95 0.07
N ILE A 206 -10.92 -18.74 -0.63
CA ILE A 206 -9.57 -19.16 -0.20
C ILE A 206 -8.65 -17.95 -0.06
N ALA A 207 -8.64 -17.04 -1.03
CA ALA A 207 -7.79 -15.84 -0.96
C ALA A 207 -8.22 -14.89 0.18
N SER A 208 -9.54 -14.76 0.44
CA SER A 208 -10.05 -13.99 1.57
C SER A 208 -9.62 -14.62 2.90
N LEU A 209 -9.78 -15.93 3.05
CA LEU A 209 -9.36 -16.65 4.24
C LEU A 209 -7.84 -16.51 4.46
N ALA A 210 -7.05 -16.70 3.41
CA ALA A 210 -5.59 -16.53 3.48
C ALA A 210 -5.20 -15.12 3.92
N PHE A 211 -5.84 -14.07 3.36
CA PHE A 211 -5.58 -12.68 3.76
C PHE A 211 -5.92 -12.45 5.24
N ILE A 212 -7.09 -12.90 5.69
CA ILE A 212 -7.55 -12.72 7.07
C ILE A 212 -6.65 -13.49 8.04
N THR A 213 -6.37 -14.77 7.74
CA THR A 213 -5.53 -15.62 8.60
C THR A 213 -4.11 -15.07 8.70
N LEU A 214 -3.52 -14.66 7.58
CA LEU A 214 -2.17 -14.06 7.58
C LEU A 214 -2.16 -12.75 8.37
N SER A 215 -3.16 -11.89 8.18
CA SER A 215 -3.25 -10.63 8.92
C SER A 215 -3.39 -10.87 10.43
N ALA A 216 -4.25 -11.81 10.84
CA ALA A 216 -4.45 -12.15 12.25
C ALA A 216 -3.19 -12.77 12.87
N LEU A 217 -2.52 -13.67 12.15
CA LEU A 217 -1.27 -14.30 12.60
C LEU A 217 -0.15 -13.26 12.79
N LEU A 218 0.04 -12.37 11.81
CA LEU A 218 1.06 -11.31 11.90
C LEU A 218 0.75 -10.33 13.03
N LEU A 219 -0.52 -9.99 13.21
CA LEU A 219 -0.92 -9.12 14.31
C LEU A 219 -0.65 -9.81 15.67
N PHE A 220 -0.99 -11.08 15.79
CA PHE A 220 -0.71 -11.87 17.01
C PHE A 220 0.79 -11.92 17.30
N ILE A 221 1.63 -12.35 16.34
CA ILE A 221 3.09 -12.39 16.51
C ILE A 221 3.67 -11.00 16.79
N GLY A 222 3.09 -9.96 16.17
CA GLY A 222 3.54 -8.59 16.33
C GLY A 222 3.21 -7.98 17.70
N LEU A 223 2.18 -8.47 18.40
CA LEU A 223 1.78 -7.99 19.71
C LEU A 223 2.39 -8.79 20.87
N PHE A 224 2.59 -10.08 20.68
CA PHE A 224 3.11 -11.03 21.67
C PHE A 224 4.48 -11.59 21.28
#